data_d3585caae4de73d35f8ce00088f37b61
#
_entry.id   d3585caae4de73d35f8ce00088f37b61
#
_cell.length_a   1.000
_cell.length_b   1.000
_cell.length_c   1.000
_cell.angle_alpha   90.00
_cell.angle_beta   90.00
_cell.angle_gamma   90.00
#
_symmetry.space_group_name_H-M   'P 1'
#
loop_
_entity.id
_entity.type
_entity.pdbx_description
1 polymer ?
#
loop_
_entity_poly.entity_id
_entity_poly.type
_entity_poly.pdbx_seq_one_letter_code
_entity_poly.pdbx_strand_id
1 'polypeptide(L)'
;MNSGMRPSVFHNPDPTYEKTKTNLNRESKRVRGEIKAFFEEIRRCRKHIDSLNQYRLQCEMDMISLRGCRYDKEPVDGGSPSDLSDIVIAFKEKMAKSEELRIKELNRYGDMITKGFKLLSLLSDPEQKSIMIDRYFMNVLWEKIALEHHYVRSHCYRLEDEAIKEISRKMKHETL
;
A
#
# COMPACT_ATOMS: atom_id res chain seq x y z
N MET A 1 29.17 -46.12 -51.46
CA MET A 1 29.10 -44.85 -50.71
C MET A 1 27.85 -44.91 -49.85
N ASN A 2 27.99 -45.23 -48.58
CA ASN A 2 26.87 -45.48 -47.71
C ASN A 2 26.83 -44.34 -46.65
N SER A 3 25.97 -43.37 -46.89
CA SER A 3 25.77 -42.20 -45.98
C SER A 3 24.89 -42.63 -44.80
N GLY A 4 25.54 -42.97 -43.68
CA GLY A 4 24.87 -43.30 -42.45
C GLY A 4 24.17 -42.03 -41.85
N MET A 5 22.85 -41.99 -41.95
CA MET A 5 21.99 -41.08 -41.25
C MET A 5 22.01 -41.44 -39.76
N ARG A 6 22.56 -40.56 -38.89
CA ARG A 6 22.45 -40.74 -37.42
C ARG A 6 21.01 -40.37 -37.01
N PRO A 7 20.32 -41.23 -36.24
CA PRO A 7 19.02 -40.86 -35.73
C PRO A 7 19.19 -39.74 -34.70
N SER A 8 18.44 -38.66 -34.85
CA SER A 8 18.31 -37.58 -33.87
C SER A 8 17.61 -38.18 -32.63
N VAL A 9 18.35 -38.32 -31.55
CA VAL A 9 17.79 -38.71 -30.23
C VAL A 9 16.99 -37.55 -29.73
N PHE A 10 15.67 -37.54 -29.97
CA PHE A 10 14.75 -36.68 -29.24
C PHE A 10 14.79 -37.03 -27.78
N HIS A 11 15.53 -36.27 -26.98
CA HIS A 11 15.54 -36.38 -25.53
C HIS A 11 14.20 -35.87 -25.02
N ASN A 12 13.26 -36.80 -24.74
CA ASN A 12 11.98 -36.44 -24.11
C ASN A 12 12.29 -36.09 -22.66
N PRO A 13 12.05 -34.85 -22.19
CA PRO A 13 12.39 -34.46 -20.81
C PRO A 13 11.57 -35.32 -19.83
N ASP A 14 12.23 -35.76 -18.78
CA ASP A 14 11.66 -36.58 -17.71
C ASP A 14 10.39 -35.89 -17.12
N PRO A 15 9.23 -36.55 -17.10
CA PRO A 15 7.98 -36.00 -16.60
C PRO A 15 8.05 -35.52 -15.12
N THR A 16 8.98 -36.04 -14.33
CA THR A 16 9.28 -35.57 -12.98
C THR A 16 9.94 -34.18 -12.98
N TYR A 17 10.83 -33.90 -13.91
CA TYR A 17 11.51 -32.61 -14.10
C TYR A 17 10.52 -31.53 -14.47
N GLU A 18 9.60 -31.80 -15.39
CA GLU A 18 8.56 -30.83 -15.79
C GLU A 18 7.60 -30.48 -14.67
N LYS A 19 7.16 -31.46 -13.86
CA LYS A 19 6.31 -31.26 -12.69
C LYS A 19 7.00 -30.40 -11.63
N THR A 20 8.29 -30.65 -11.36
CA THR A 20 9.07 -29.87 -10.40
C THR A 20 9.26 -28.44 -10.85
N LYS A 21 9.57 -28.21 -12.13
CA LYS A 21 9.69 -26.87 -12.72
C LYS A 21 8.39 -26.08 -12.66
N THR A 22 7.27 -26.73 -12.93
CA THR A 22 5.93 -26.12 -12.86
C THR A 22 5.56 -25.71 -11.42
N ASN A 23 5.87 -26.53 -10.42
CA ASN A 23 5.65 -26.24 -9.02
C ASN A 23 6.50 -25.06 -8.53
N LEU A 24 7.79 -25.01 -8.85
CA LEU A 24 8.69 -23.91 -8.55
C LEU A 24 8.22 -22.60 -9.17
N ASN A 25 7.67 -22.65 -10.37
CA ASN A 25 7.15 -21.46 -11.05
C ASN A 25 5.86 -20.94 -10.39
N ARG A 26 4.95 -21.84 -9.97
CA ARG A 26 3.75 -21.50 -9.20
C ARG A 26 4.08 -20.85 -7.87
N GLU A 27 5.03 -21.43 -7.15
CA GLU A 27 5.47 -20.89 -5.85
C GLU A 27 6.13 -19.52 -5.99
N SER A 28 6.99 -19.33 -7.00
CA SER A 28 7.58 -18.02 -7.31
C SER A 28 6.54 -16.97 -7.66
N LYS A 29 5.48 -17.34 -8.37
CA LYS A 29 4.37 -16.43 -8.69
C LYS A 29 3.56 -16.07 -7.43
N ARG A 30 3.33 -17.03 -6.54
CA ARG A 30 2.64 -16.82 -5.26
C ARG A 30 3.40 -15.82 -4.38
N VAL A 31 4.70 -16.05 -4.16
CA VAL A 31 5.54 -15.16 -3.34
C VAL A 31 5.58 -13.74 -3.89
N ARG A 32 5.69 -13.57 -5.21
CA ARG A 32 5.61 -12.24 -5.84
C ARG A 32 4.27 -11.57 -5.60
N GLY A 33 3.17 -12.34 -5.67
CA GLY A 33 1.83 -11.84 -5.35
C GLY A 33 1.71 -11.38 -3.90
N GLU A 34 2.27 -12.12 -2.96
CA GLU A 34 2.28 -11.78 -1.53
C GLU A 34 3.11 -10.51 -1.25
N ILE A 35 4.27 -10.36 -1.88
CA ILE A 35 5.10 -9.14 -1.78
C ILE A 35 4.35 -7.93 -2.32
N LYS A 36 3.74 -8.05 -3.49
CA LYS A 36 2.94 -6.96 -4.08
C LYS A 36 1.76 -6.59 -3.20
N ALA A 37 1.02 -7.58 -2.69
CA ALA A 37 -0.10 -7.38 -1.77
C ALA A 37 0.34 -6.67 -0.49
N PHE A 38 1.51 -6.99 0.05
CA PHE A 38 2.08 -6.32 1.22
C PHE A 38 2.38 -4.84 0.95
N PHE A 39 3.00 -4.49 -0.16
CA PHE A 39 3.24 -3.09 -0.53
C PHE A 39 1.93 -2.32 -0.79
N GLU A 40 0.95 -2.94 -1.44
CA GLU A 40 -0.39 -2.33 -1.60
C GLU A 40 -1.10 -2.14 -0.25
N GLU A 41 -0.85 -2.98 0.74
CA GLU A 41 -1.37 -2.81 2.10
C GLU A 41 -0.74 -1.60 2.79
N ILE A 42 0.58 -1.36 2.68
CA ILE A 42 1.24 -0.13 3.15
C ILE A 42 0.54 1.10 2.56
N ARG A 43 0.31 1.09 1.26
CA ARG A 43 -0.35 2.19 0.56
C ARG A 43 -1.79 2.41 1.03
N ARG A 44 -2.55 1.35 1.26
CA ARG A 44 -3.93 1.43 1.78
C ARG A 44 -3.95 2.00 3.20
N CYS A 45 -3.06 1.54 4.06
CA CYS A 45 -2.93 2.04 5.43
C CYS A 45 -2.61 3.55 5.43
N ARG A 46 -1.68 4.01 4.59
CA ARG A 46 -1.37 5.44 4.43
C ARG A 46 -2.61 6.25 4.03
N LYS A 47 -3.35 5.80 3.01
CA LYS A 47 -4.60 6.47 2.59
C LYS A 47 -5.63 6.55 3.70
N HIS A 48 -5.76 5.50 4.50
CA HIS A 48 -6.70 5.49 5.62
C HIS A 48 -6.31 6.52 6.68
N ILE A 49 -5.02 6.62 7.01
CA ILE A 49 -4.50 7.66 7.92
C ILE A 49 -4.79 9.06 7.37
N ASP A 50 -4.56 9.30 6.08
CA ASP A 50 -4.84 10.58 5.44
C ASP A 50 -6.33 10.93 5.53
N SER A 51 -7.22 9.95 5.32
CA SER A 51 -8.67 10.13 5.48
C SER A 51 -9.07 10.44 6.92
N LEU A 52 -8.48 9.79 7.92
CA LEU A 52 -8.72 10.08 9.33
C LEU A 52 -8.23 11.49 9.71
N ASN A 53 -7.09 11.92 9.18
CA ASN A 53 -6.61 13.29 9.37
C ASN A 53 -7.55 14.32 8.76
N GLN A 54 -8.06 14.08 7.55
CA GLN A 54 -9.05 14.98 6.92
C GLN A 54 -10.36 15.02 7.70
N TYR A 55 -10.84 13.88 8.19
CA TYR A 55 -12.03 13.83 9.04
C TYR A 55 -11.85 14.64 10.33
N ARG A 56 -10.70 14.52 10.99
CA ARG A 56 -10.37 15.31 12.18
C ARG A 56 -10.40 16.81 11.89
N LEU A 57 -9.76 17.24 10.81
CA LEU A 57 -9.77 18.66 10.40
C LEU A 57 -11.19 19.18 10.14
N GLN A 58 -12.01 18.38 9.44
CA GLN A 58 -13.41 18.74 9.22
C GLN A 58 -14.17 18.91 10.53
N CYS A 59 -13.99 17.97 11.46
CA CYS A 59 -14.58 18.07 12.79
C CYS A 59 -14.15 19.34 13.54
N GLU A 60 -12.87 19.70 13.49
CA GLU A 60 -12.38 20.93 14.11
C GLU A 60 -13.03 22.20 13.48
N MET A 61 -13.18 22.23 12.17
CA MET A 61 -13.85 23.31 11.44
C MET A 61 -15.33 23.41 11.82
N ASP A 62 -16.03 22.29 11.90
CA ASP A 62 -17.44 22.22 12.28
C ASP A 62 -17.64 22.74 13.72
N MET A 63 -16.74 22.39 14.67
CA MET A 63 -16.76 22.93 16.03
C MET A 63 -16.55 24.45 16.09
N ILE A 64 -15.66 24.99 15.25
CA ILE A 64 -15.43 26.44 15.16
C ILE A 64 -16.70 27.12 14.63
N SER A 65 -17.34 26.55 13.64
CA SER A 65 -18.60 27.06 13.07
C SER A 65 -19.74 27.08 14.11
N LEU A 66 -19.86 26.04 14.93
CA LEU A 66 -20.85 26.03 16.02
C LEU A 66 -20.62 27.10 17.07
N ARG A 67 -19.35 27.44 17.37
CA ARG A 67 -19.01 28.57 18.28
C ARG A 67 -19.33 29.94 17.71
N GLY A 68 -19.38 30.08 16.37
CA GLY A 68 -19.70 31.31 15.67
C GLY A 68 -21.19 31.59 15.52
N CYS A 69 -22.08 30.65 15.82
CA CYS A 69 -23.51 30.86 15.85
C CYS A 69 -23.87 31.74 17.03
N ARG A 70 -23.97 33.06 16.81
CA ARG A 70 -24.49 34.02 17.80
C ARG A 70 -25.95 33.69 18.09
N TYR A 71 -26.24 33.58 19.37
CA TYR A 71 -27.56 33.37 19.94
C TYR A 71 -28.36 34.69 19.94
N ASP A 72 -28.63 35.28 18.78
CA ASP A 72 -29.35 36.55 18.62
C ASP A 72 -30.80 36.32 18.16
N LYS A 73 -31.35 35.13 18.34
CA LYS A 73 -32.79 34.90 18.09
C LYS A 73 -33.51 34.69 19.41
N GLU A 74 -34.59 35.51 19.60
CA GLU A 74 -35.53 35.29 20.70
C GLU A 74 -36.02 33.82 20.73
N PRO A 75 -36.21 33.22 21.93
CA PRO A 75 -36.63 31.84 22.05
C PRO A 75 -38.02 31.69 21.39
N VAL A 76 -38.10 30.93 20.31
CA VAL A 76 -39.38 30.51 19.71
C VAL A 76 -39.89 29.35 20.57
N ASP A 77 -41.01 29.63 21.24
CA ASP A 77 -41.70 28.70 22.12
C ASP A 77 -42.08 27.43 21.36
N GLY A 78 -41.58 26.24 21.78
CA GLY A 78 -42.07 24.96 21.28
C GLY A 78 -41.03 23.88 20.91
N GLY A 79 -39.73 24.09 21.02
CA GLY A 79 -38.73 23.03 20.83
C GLY A 79 -37.87 22.89 22.08
N SER A 80 -37.74 21.69 22.64
CA SER A 80 -36.71 21.41 23.64
C SER A 80 -35.36 21.77 23.02
N PRO A 81 -34.61 22.77 23.49
CA PRO A 81 -33.28 23.01 22.97
C PRO A 81 -32.47 21.76 23.32
N SER A 82 -32.08 20.97 22.33
CA SER A 82 -30.96 20.06 22.56
C SER A 82 -29.82 20.95 23.05
N ASP A 83 -29.46 20.77 24.32
CA ASP A 83 -28.52 21.65 24.99
C ASP A 83 -27.24 21.68 24.12
N LEU A 84 -26.79 22.86 23.73
CA LEU A 84 -25.55 23.04 22.96
C LEU A 84 -24.40 22.25 23.63
N SER A 85 -24.48 22.07 24.92
CA SER A 85 -23.62 21.23 25.74
C SER A 85 -23.62 19.77 25.28
N ASP A 86 -24.79 19.17 25.01
CA ASP A 86 -24.91 17.76 24.59
C ASP A 86 -24.33 17.57 23.19
N ILE A 87 -24.51 18.53 22.30
CA ILE A 87 -23.94 18.51 20.96
C ILE A 87 -22.40 18.56 21.04
N VAL A 88 -21.86 19.43 21.88
CA VAL A 88 -20.41 19.58 22.09
C VAL A 88 -19.82 18.30 22.72
N ILE A 89 -20.51 17.71 23.67
CA ILE A 89 -20.08 16.44 24.33
C ILE A 89 -20.05 15.32 23.28
N ALA A 90 -21.13 15.11 22.54
CA ALA A 90 -21.20 14.08 21.51
C ALA A 90 -20.12 14.26 20.42
N PHE A 91 -19.79 15.52 20.11
CA PHE A 91 -18.74 15.84 19.16
C PHE A 91 -17.35 15.48 19.70
N LYS A 92 -17.05 15.82 20.95
CA LYS A 92 -15.78 15.45 21.62
C LYS A 92 -15.60 13.93 21.70
N GLU A 93 -16.66 13.19 21.98
CA GLU A 93 -16.61 11.74 21.99
C GLU A 93 -16.28 11.14 20.60
N LYS A 94 -16.88 11.69 19.53
CA LYS A 94 -16.56 11.30 18.16
C LYS A 94 -15.11 11.58 17.79
N MET A 95 -14.60 12.74 18.21
CA MET A 95 -13.20 13.10 18.00
C MET A 95 -12.25 12.17 18.73
N ALA A 96 -12.54 11.85 20.01
CA ALA A 96 -11.73 10.94 20.81
C ALA A 96 -11.66 9.53 20.18
N LYS A 97 -12.79 8.98 19.73
CA LYS A 97 -12.83 7.69 19.01
C LYS A 97 -12.03 7.73 17.69
N SER A 98 -12.16 8.81 16.93
CA SER A 98 -11.39 8.97 15.69
C SER A 98 -9.88 9.04 15.94
N GLU A 99 -9.46 9.73 17.00
CA GLU A 99 -8.06 9.83 17.39
C GLU A 99 -7.49 8.47 17.83
N GLU A 100 -8.24 7.70 18.60
CA GLU A 100 -7.85 6.34 18.98
C GLU A 100 -7.61 5.44 17.75
N LEU A 101 -8.55 5.47 16.79
CA LEU A 101 -8.40 4.76 15.52
C LEU A 101 -7.17 5.22 14.74
N ARG A 102 -6.92 6.53 14.71
CA ARG A 102 -5.76 7.11 14.02
C ARG A 102 -4.45 6.64 14.63
N ILE A 103 -4.34 6.65 15.95
CA ILE A 103 -3.14 6.17 16.67
C ILE A 103 -2.90 4.69 16.38
N LYS A 104 -3.95 3.87 16.40
CA LYS A 104 -3.85 2.44 16.08
C LYS A 104 -3.33 2.20 14.66
N GLU A 105 -3.87 2.93 13.68
CA GLU A 105 -3.41 2.83 12.29
C GLU A 105 -2.00 3.36 12.09
N LEU A 106 -1.59 4.43 12.80
CA LEU A 106 -0.22 4.94 12.76
C LEU A 106 0.79 3.91 13.27
N ASN A 107 0.49 3.23 14.38
CA ASN A 107 1.36 2.18 14.92
C ASN A 107 1.50 1.02 13.93
N ARG A 108 0.37 0.54 13.38
CA ARG A 108 0.37 -0.49 12.34
C ARG A 108 1.19 -0.09 11.11
N TYR A 109 1.02 1.16 10.66
CA TYR A 109 1.76 1.70 9.52
C TYR A 109 3.27 1.77 9.81
N GLY A 110 3.68 2.17 11.01
CA GLY A 110 5.09 2.17 11.44
C GLY A 110 5.74 0.79 11.35
N ASP A 111 5.06 -0.25 11.82
CA ASP A 111 5.53 -1.63 11.73
C ASP A 111 5.66 -2.09 10.26
N MET A 112 4.67 -1.75 9.45
CA MET A 112 4.69 -2.10 8.02
C MET A 112 5.78 -1.37 7.26
N ILE A 113 6.02 -0.09 7.54
CA ILE A 113 7.12 0.69 6.96
C ILE A 113 8.45 0.04 7.28
N THR A 114 8.70 -0.32 8.53
CA THR A 114 9.95 -0.96 8.96
C THR A 114 10.20 -2.25 8.19
N LYS A 115 9.18 -3.09 8.04
CA LYS A 115 9.26 -4.32 7.23
C LYS A 115 9.47 -4.00 5.74
N GLY A 116 8.76 -3.00 5.22
CA GLY A 116 8.88 -2.58 3.83
C GLY A 116 10.27 -2.08 3.48
N PHE A 117 10.89 -1.26 4.33
CA PHE A 117 12.28 -0.82 4.11
C PHE A 117 13.29 -1.97 4.17
N LYS A 118 13.08 -2.97 5.04
CA LYS A 118 13.90 -4.19 5.02
C LYS A 118 13.81 -4.91 3.67
N LEU A 119 12.62 -5.02 3.08
CA LEU A 119 12.44 -5.60 1.76
C LEU A 119 13.11 -4.74 0.66
N LEU A 120 12.97 -3.41 0.74
CA LEU A 120 13.60 -2.50 -0.23
C LEU A 120 15.14 -2.50 -0.12
N SER A 121 15.71 -2.80 1.05
CA SER A 121 17.16 -2.92 1.21
C SER A 121 17.75 -4.08 0.40
N LEU A 122 16.95 -5.07 0.06
CA LEU A 122 17.34 -6.17 -0.81
C LEU A 122 17.54 -5.74 -2.27
N LEU A 123 16.94 -4.65 -2.72
CA LEU A 123 17.12 -4.15 -4.09
C LEU A 123 18.53 -3.60 -4.29
N SER A 124 19.09 -3.85 -5.45
CA SER A 124 20.40 -3.31 -5.83
C SER A 124 20.28 -1.99 -6.57
N ASP A 125 19.21 -1.83 -7.35
CA ASP A 125 18.96 -0.66 -8.19
C ASP A 125 18.30 0.48 -7.40
N PRO A 126 18.92 1.68 -7.34
CA PRO A 126 18.37 2.84 -6.65
C PRO A 126 17.09 3.37 -7.31
N GLU A 127 16.94 3.26 -8.64
CA GLU A 127 15.75 3.72 -9.35
C GLU A 127 14.53 2.87 -8.98
N GLN A 128 14.69 1.55 -8.91
CA GLN A 128 13.64 0.66 -8.45
C GLN A 128 13.22 0.99 -7.01
N LYS A 129 14.19 1.29 -6.11
CA LYS A 129 13.89 1.70 -4.73
C LYS A 129 13.06 2.98 -4.71
N SER A 130 13.47 3.99 -5.47
CA SER A 130 12.81 5.29 -5.52
C SER A 130 11.35 5.15 -5.98
N ILE A 131 11.11 4.46 -7.09
CA ILE A 131 9.77 4.23 -7.63
C ILE A 131 8.88 3.47 -6.64
N MET A 132 9.43 2.46 -5.93
CA MET A 132 8.69 1.70 -4.93
C MET A 132 8.34 2.57 -3.71
N ILE A 133 9.24 3.46 -3.28
CA ILE A 133 8.99 4.42 -2.19
C ILE A 133 7.89 5.39 -2.60
N ASP A 134 8.01 6.03 -3.74
CA ASP A 134 7.03 7.01 -4.21
C ASP A 134 5.64 6.39 -4.34
N ARG A 135 5.57 5.19 -4.91
CA ARG A 135 4.30 4.52 -5.14
C ARG A 135 3.62 4.06 -3.86
N TYR A 136 4.34 3.38 -2.99
CA TYR A 136 3.77 2.62 -1.87
C TYR A 136 3.85 3.34 -0.52
N PHE A 137 4.89 4.13 -0.30
CA PHE A 137 5.08 4.85 0.96
C PHE A 137 4.59 6.29 0.88
N MET A 138 4.83 6.97 -0.26
CA MET A 138 4.37 8.36 -0.49
C MET A 138 3.01 8.44 -1.18
N ASN A 139 2.44 7.30 -1.59
CA ASN A 139 1.14 7.21 -2.26
C ASN A 139 1.01 8.05 -3.55
N VAL A 140 2.13 8.26 -4.25
CA VAL A 140 2.16 9.04 -5.49
C VAL A 140 1.45 8.30 -6.62
N LEU A 141 0.78 9.04 -7.50
CA LEU A 141 0.13 8.48 -8.70
C LEU A 141 1.20 8.10 -9.75
N TRP A 142 0.93 7.06 -10.53
CA TRP A 142 1.86 6.60 -11.57
C TRP A 142 2.19 7.66 -12.63
N GLU A 143 1.23 8.53 -12.94
CA GLU A 143 1.43 9.65 -13.87
C GLU A 143 2.48 10.63 -13.33
N LYS A 144 2.41 10.93 -12.04
CA LYS A 144 3.33 11.84 -11.37
C LYS A 144 4.72 11.22 -11.22
N ILE A 145 4.79 9.94 -10.82
CA ILE A 145 6.06 9.17 -10.75
C ILE A 145 6.74 9.18 -12.11
N ALA A 146 6.01 8.86 -13.19
CA ALA A 146 6.54 8.85 -14.54
C ALA A 146 7.11 10.22 -14.96
N LEU A 147 6.41 11.30 -14.59
CA LEU A 147 6.85 12.66 -14.87
C LEU A 147 8.13 13.03 -14.09
N GLU A 148 8.16 12.76 -12.79
CA GLU A 148 9.28 13.09 -11.88
C GLU A 148 10.56 12.33 -12.24
N HIS A 149 10.43 11.06 -12.64
CA HIS A 149 11.55 10.23 -13.06
C HIS A 149 11.89 10.32 -14.57
N HIS A 150 11.18 11.18 -15.33
CA HIS A 150 11.34 11.33 -16.79
C HIS A 150 11.16 10.01 -17.57
N TYR A 151 10.23 9.18 -17.11
CA TYR A 151 9.89 7.89 -17.73
C TYR A 151 8.49 7.90 -18.32
N VAL A 152 8.22 6.90 -19.17
CA VAL A 152 6.85 6.55 -19.55
C VAL A 152 6.25 5.58 -18.51
N ARG A 153 4.95 5.64 -18.30
CA ARG A 153 4.25 4.80 -17.29
C ARG A 153 4.56 3.30 -17.41
N SER A 154 4.62 2.80 -18.64
CA SER A 154 4.93 1.39 -18.90
C SER A 154 6.33 0.99 -18.40
N HIS A 155 7.30 1.92 -18.42
CA HIS A 155 8.61 1.69 -17.86
C HIS A 155 8.56 1.62 -16.33
N CYS A 156 7.80 2.51 -15.66
CA CYS A 156 7.62 2.47 -14.22
C CYS A 156 7.00 1.13 -13.76
N TYR A 157 5.99 0.62 -14.46
CA TYR A 157 5.42 -0.70 -14.17
C TYR A 157 6.43 -1.85 -14.36
N ARG A 158 7.31 -1.75 -15.37
CA ARG A 158 8.36 -2.74 -15.58
C ARG A 158 9.36 -2.72 -14.42
N LEU A 159 9.80 -1.55 -13.97
CA LEU A 159 10.72 -1.39 -12.85
C LEU A 159 10.10 -1.92 -11.54
N GLU A 160 8.79 -1.68 -11.30
CA GLU A 160 8.04 -2.26 -10.19
C GLU A 160 8.07 -3.81 -10.22
N ASP A 161 7.77 -4.39 -11.38
CA ASP A 161 7.73 -5.85 -11.53
C ASP A 161 9.13 -6.48 -11.38
N GLU A 162 10.16 -5.83 -11.90
CA GLU A 162 11.57 -6.23 -11.72
C GLU A 162 11.99 -6.15 -10.25
N ALA A 163 11.63 -5.09 -9.54
CA ALA A 163 11.88 -4.93 -8.10
C ALA A 163 11.24 -6.06 -7.29
N ILE A 164 9.97 -6.36 -7.54
CA ILE A 164 9.25 -7.45 -6.86
C ILE A 164 9.89 -8.81 -7.14
N LYS A 165 10.35 -9.04 -8.38
CA LYS A 165 11.07 -10.27 -8.76
C LYS A 165 12.41 -10.38 -8.03
N GLU A 166 13.18 -9.30 -7.95
CA GLU A 166 14.45 -9.27 -7.25
C GLU A 166 14.30 -9.54 -5.76
N ILE A 167 13.35 -8.87 -5.09
CA ILE A 167 13.02 -9.12 -3.67
C ILE A 167 12.64 -10.60 -3.47
N SER A 168 11.73 -11.12 -4.29
CA SER A 168 11.29 -12.53 -4.21
C SER A 168 12.43 -13.52 -4.36
N ARG A 169 13.41 -13.22 -5.21
CA ARG A 169 14.60 -14.06 -5.41
C ARG A 169 15.50 -14.01 -4.17
N LYS A 170 15.81 -12.82 -3.65
CA LYS A 170 16.74 -12.66 -2.53
C LYS A 170 16.17 -13.20 -1.22
N MET A 171 14.87 -13.05 -0.96
CA MET A 171 14.20 -13.66 0.21
C MET A 171 14.33 -15.19 0.23
N LYS A 172 14.31 -15.85 -0.93
CA LYS A 172 14.51 -17.32 -0.99
C LYS A 172 15.94 -17.74 -0.62
N HIS A 173 16.93 -16.89 -0.88
CA HIS A 173 18.32 -17.19 -0.55
C HIS A 173 18.66 -16.93 0.92
N GLU A 174 17.90 -16.08 1.62
CA GLU A 174 18.09 -15.83 3.06
C GLU A 174 17.41 -16.89 3.96
N THR A 175 16.51 -17.69 3.39
CA THR A 175 15.73 -18.73 4.12
C THR A 175 16.38 -20.13 4.00
N LEU A 176 17.49 -20.29 3.28
CA LEU A 176 18.31 -21.50 3.15
C LEU A 176 19.62 -21.36 3.90
#